data_46512fa915370002bbede210c32954ed
#
_entry.id   46512fa915370002bbede210c32954ed
#
_cell.length_a   1.000
_cell.length_b   1.000
_cell.length_c   1.000
_cell.angle_alpha   90.00
_cell.angle_beta   90.00
_cell.angle_gamma   90.00
#
_symmetry.space_group_name_H-M   'P 1'
#
loop_
_entity.id
_entity.type
_entity.pdbx_description
1 polymer ?
#
loop_
_entity_poly.entity_id
_entity_poly.type
_entity_poly.pdbx_seq_one_letter_code
_entity_poly.pdbx_strand_id
1 'polypeptide(L)'
;MPPPPPIDPQAAVASTVDFWTGWASRCTYDGPYRDAVMRSLITLKAMTYQPTGGIVAAATTSLPEHIGGVRNWDYRYCWLRDATFTLSALIQCGYTEEARDWRAWLLRAVAGRGTELNIMYGLAGERRLPELELPWLPGYENSRPVRIGNGAYNQFQLDVFGEVMDCLHLSRLHGLDDHSADDWWIERQLLGALEGLWHQPDEGIWEIRGPRQHFTHSKLMAWVAFDRAVADARRFGLDGPVERWSQLRDQIHAEICDRGFSRQRNSFVQHYGSQEVDAALLMLAEVGFLPATDPRIVGTVAAIEQDLLRDGFVERYRTHSGIDGLPQGEGAFILCTFWLADNYALMGRLDEAREVFERILAVRNDVGLLAEEYDPHLRRQLGNYPQAFSHLGLIDTALNLTHHTKPAEVRR
;
A
#
# COMPACT_ATOMS: atom_id res chain seq x y z
N MET A 1 37.45 6.91 22.53
CA MET A 1 36.17 7.23 23.18
C MET A 1 36.14 6.54 24.55
N PRO A 2 35.69 7.17 25.63
CA PRO A 2 35.44 6.47 26.86
C PRO A 2 34.35 5.41 26.64
N PRO A 3 34.37 4.27 27.35
CA PRO A 3 33.30 3.29 27.24
C PRO A 3 31.95 3.91 27.65
N PRO A 4 30.85 3.51 27.05
CA PRO A 4 29.54 4.01 27.47
C PRO A 4 29.29 3.66 28.93
N PRO A 5 28.53 4.48 29.67
CA PRO A 5 28.21 4.18 31.06
C PRO A 5 27.48 2.83 31.16
N PRO A 6 27.69 2.08 32.26
CA PRO A 6 26.99 0.82 32.45
C PRO A 6 25.47 1.04 32.46
N ILE A 7 24.75 0.23 31.69
CA ILE A 7 23.29 0.26 31.64
C ILE A 7 22.74 -0.55 32.81
N ASP A 8 21.85 0.03 33.61
CA ASP A 8 21.02 -0.72 34.56
C ASP A 8 19.90 -1.44 33.78
N PRO A 9 19.90 -2.78 33.69
CA PRO A 9 18.93 -3.52 32.90
C PRO A 9 17.48 -3.32 33.39
N GLN A 10 17.25 -3.19 34.69
CA GLN A 10 15.92 -3.02 35.25
C GLN A 10 15.35 -1.62 34.89
N ALA A 11 16.17 -0.59 35.06
CA ALA A 11 15.78 0.77 34.66
C ALA A 11 15.56 0.88 33.16
N ALA A 12 16.35 0.19 32.32
CA ALA A 12 16.20 0.17 30.88
C ALA A 12 14.87 -0.52 30.45
N VAL A 13 14.53 -1.65 31.08
CA VAL A 13 13.24 -2.34 30.82
C VAL A 13 12.07 -1.45 31.26
N ALA A 14 12.11 -0.86 32.46
CA ALA A 14 11.07 0.04 32.94
C ALA A 14 10.87 1.23 31.99
N SER A 15 11.94 1.90 31.59
CA SER A 15 11.87 3.02 30.64
C SER A 15 11.29 2.61 29.28
N THR A 16 11.62 1.41 28.80
CA THR A 16 11.06 0.88 27.55
C THR A 16 9.56 0.61 27.68
N VAL A 17 9.13 0.02 28.78
CA VAL A 17 7.68 -0.22 29.06
C VAL A 17 6.93 1.10 29.15
N ASP A 18 7.46 2.08 29.89
CA ASP A 18 6.87 3.40 30.05
C ASP A 18 6.71 4.12 28.71
N PHE A 19 7.74 4.06 27.84
CA PHE A 19 7.68 4.62 26.50
C PHE A 19 6.55 4.01 25.68
N TRP A 20 6.50 2.69 25.56
CA TRP A 20 5.48 2.02 24.75
C TRP A 20 4.06 2.15 25.31
N THR A 21 3.91 2.10 26.62
CA THR A 21 2.62 2.30 27.29
C THR A 21 2.13 3.72 27.11
N GLY A 22 3.01 4.71 27.32
CA GLY A 22 2.70 6.11 27.09
C GLY A 22 2.35 6.41 25.63
N TRP A 23 3.09 5.84 24.68
CA TRP A 23 2.77 5.97 23.26
C TRP A 23 1.42 5.31 22.91
N ALA A 24 1.18 4.07 23.35
CA ALA A 24 -0.05 3.33 23.10
C ALA A 24 -1.28 4.01 23.69
N SER A 25 -1.16 4.71 24.82
CA SER A 25 -2.28 5.40 25.48
C SER A 25 -2.89 6.55 24.68
N ARG A 26 -2.18 7.05 23.65
CA ARG A 26 -2.66 8.13 22.75
C ARG A 26 -3.67 7.66 21.72
N CYS A 27 -3.80 6.34 21.52
CA CYS A 27 -4.67 5.78 20.49
C CYS A 27 -6.14 6.12 20.73
N THR A 28 -6.77 6.72 19.74
CA THR A 28 -8.17 7.15 19.78
C THR A 28 -9.16 6.09 19.26
N TYR A 29 -8.67 5.00 18.67
CA TYR A 29 -9.55 3.92 18.23
C TYR A 29 -10.21 3.22 19.44
N ASP A 30 -11.55 3.16 19.45
CA ASP A 30 -12.38 2.60 20.52
C ASP A 30 -13.27 1.43 20.07
N GLY A 31 -13.08 0.95 18.83
CA GLY A 31 -13.86 -0.13 18.24
C GLY A 31 -13.55 -1.53 18.82
N PRO A 32 -14.30 -2.56 18.37
CA PRO A 32 -14.23 -3.93 18.91
C PRO A 32 -12.89 -4.63 18.66
N TYR A 33 -12.08 -4.13 17.72
CA TYR A 33 -10.80 -4.72 17.32
C TYR A 33 -9.58 -4.01 17.93
N ARG A 34 -9.77 -3.29 19.06
CA ARG A 34 -8.76 -2.44 19.69
C ARG A 34 -7.40 -3.13 19.89
N ASP A 35 -7.39 -4.36 20.36
CA ASP A 35 -6.13 -5.08 20.62
C ASP A 35 -5.36 -5.37 19.33
N ALA A 36 -6.06 -5.73 18.26
CA ALA A 36 -5.45 -5.99 16.95
C ALA A 36 -4.93 -4.70 16.29
N VAL A 37 -5.72 -3.63 16.35
CA VAL A 37 -5.36 -2.29 15.86
C VAL A 37 -4.15 -1.77 16.63
N MET A 38 -4.16 -1.85 17.96
CA MET A 38 -3.05 -1.40 18.79
C MET A 38 -1.76 -2.18 18.50
N ARG A 39 -1.85 -3.52 18.34
CA ARG A 39 -0.69 -4.33 17.94
C ARG A 39 -0.13 -3.88 16.59
N SER A 40 -0.99 -3.63 15.62
CA SER A 40 -0.57 -3.14 14.30
C SER A 40 0.07 -1.76 14.37
N LEU A 41 -0.48 -0.83 15.13
CA LEU A 41 0.11 0.50 15.35
C LEU A 41 1.49 0.44 16.00
N ILE A 42 1.66 -0.39 17.04
CA ILE A 42 2.96 -0.62 17.69
C ILE A 42 3.96 -1.20 16.69
N THR A 43 3.52 -2.11 15.83
CA THR A 43 4.38 -2.71 14.78
C THR A 43 4.84 -1.65 13.79
N LEU A 44 3.95 -0.80 13.29
CA LEU A 44 4.29 0.31 12.39
C LEU A 44 5.24 1.31 13.05
N LYS A 45 5.00 1.66 14.33
CA LYS A 45 5.90 2.52 15.11
C LYS A 45 7.29 1.90 15.27
N ALA A 46 7.39 0.59 15.51
CA ALA A 46 8.66 -0.13 15.63
C ALA A 46 9.43 -0.20 14.29
N MET A 47 8.73 -0.13 13.15
CA MET A 47 9.34 -0.07 11.82
C MET A 47 9.65 1.35 11.35
N THR A 48 9.31 2.37 12.13
CA THR A 48 9.60 3.78 11.83
C THR A 48 11.04 4.12 12.26
N TYR A 49 11.83 4.63 11.32
CA TYR A 49 13.14 5.19 11.64
C TYR A 49 12.99 6.65 12.10
N GLN A 50 12.92 6.84 13.39
CA GLN A 50 12.60 8.11 14.04
C GLN A 50 13.44 9.31 13.52
N PRO A 51 14.75 9.22 13.22
CA PRO A 51 15.51 10.37 12.75
C PRO A 51 15.05 10.96 11.41
N THR A 52 14.35 10.18 10.58
CA THR A 52 13.88 10.63 9.26
C THR A 52 12.38 10.60 9.10
N GLY A 53 11.66 9.81 9.90
CA GLY A 53 10.23 9.54 9.76
C GLY A 53 9.90 8.44 8.75
N GLY A 54 10.89 7.88 8.04
CA GLY A 54 10.68 6.79 7.08
C GLY A 54 10.23 5.49 7.74
N ILE A 55 9.30 4.77 7.11
CA ILE A 55 8.75 3.50 7.58
C ILE A 55 9.11 2.42 6.57
N VAL A 56 9.83 1.38 7.02
CA VAL A 56 10.18 0.26 6.13
C VAL A 56 8.98 -0.66 5.89
N ALA A 57 8.90 -1.25 4.69
CA ALA A 57 7.85 -2.21 4.36
C ALA A 57 7.92 -3.48 5.21
N ALA A 58 9.14 -3.95 5.56
CA ALA A 58 9.36 -4.97 6.58
C ALA A 58 10.75 -4.81 7.22
N ALA A 59 10.91 -5.34 8.43
CA ALA A 59 12.20 -5.32 9.13
C ALA A 59 13.18 -6.41 8.64
N THR A 60 12.77 -7.24 7.69
CA THR A 60 13.50 -8.41 7.21
C THR A 60 13.84 -8.33 5.73
N THR A 61 14.74 -9.20 5.31
CA THR A 61 15.03 -9.49 3.91
C THR A 61 14.97 -10.97 3.65
N SER A 62 14.57 -11.32 2.44
CA SER A 62 14.70 -12.67 1.85
C SER A 62 13.97 -13.78 2.59
N LEU A 63 12.93 -13.47 3.35
CA LEU A 63 11.96 -14.46 3.77
C LEU A 63 11.09 -14.83 2.57
N PRO A 64 10.91 -16.13 2.27
CA PRO A 64 10.35 -16.57 1.00
C PRO A 64 8.82 -16.44 0.94
N GLU A 65 8.30 -16.00 -0.21
CA GLU A 65 6.88 -16.07 -0.57
C GLU A 65 6.47 -17.53 -0.92
N HIS A 66 7.46 -18.37 -1.23
CA HIS A 66 7.30 -19.80 -1.45
C HIS A 66 8.51 -20.55 -0.90
N ILE A 67 8.29 -21.50 0.03
CA ILE A 67 9.38 -22.27 0.65
C ILE A 67 10.14 -23.06 -0.39
N GLY A 68 11.47 -22.88 -0.44
CA GLY A 68 12.35 -23.45 -1.46
C GLY A 68 12.32 -22.68 -2.79
N GLY A 69 11.51 -21.63 -2.91
CA GLY A 69 11.36 -20.82 -4.11
C GLY A 69 12.37 -19.69 -4.23
N VAL A 70 12.20 -18.88 -5.28
CA VAL A 70 13.12 -17.78 -5.66
C VAL A 70 12.59 -16.38 -5.33
N ARG A 71 11.35 -16.28 -4.86
CA ARG A 71 10.67 -15.02 -4.51
C ARG A 71 11.09 -14.59 -3.11
N ASN A 72 12.30 -14.04 -2.98
CA ASN A 72 12.95 -13.71 -1.72
C ASN A 72 13.52 -12.29 -1.82
N TRP A 73 12.76 -11.28 -1.38
CA TRP A 73 13.05 -9.87 -1.64
C TRP A 73 13.55 -9.13 -0.40
N ASP A 74 14.23 -8.00 -0.60
CA ASP A 74 14.64 -7.11 0.50
C ASP A 74 13.59 -6.01 0.69
N TYR A 75 12.89 -6.01 1.85
CA TYR A 75 11.83 -5.06 2.18
C TYR A 75 12.22 -4.03 3.23
N ARG A 76 13.50 -3.87 3.52
CA ARG A 76 14.01 -2.89 4.48
C ARG A 76 14.08 -1.46 3.91
N TYR A 77 13.17 -1.14 2.98
CA TYR A 77 13.04 0.13 2.28
C TYR A 77 11.62 0.70 2.44
N CYS A 78 11.47 1.98 2.08
CA CYS A 78 10.20 2.70 2.17
C CYS A 78 9.56 2.78 0.78
N TRP A 79 8.38 2.18 0.60
CA TRP A 79 7.59 2.26 -0.63
C TRP A 79 6.66 3.46 -0.62
N LEU A 80 6.53 4.14 -1.76
CA LEU A 80 5.58 5.24 -1.91
C LEU A 80 4.14 4.74 -1.97
N ARG A 81 3.90 3.54 -2.46
CA ARG A 81 2.59 2.86 -2.50
C ARG A 81 1.92 2.78 -1.13
N ASP A 82 2.69 2.59 -0.08
CA ASP A 82 2.16 2.44 1.28
C ASP A 82 1.81 3.79 1.93
N ALA A 83 2.08 4.91 1.24
CA ALA A 83 2.06 6.24 1.84
C ALA A 83 0.67 6.67 2.33
N THR A 84 -0.36 6.54 1.50
CA THR A 84 -1.72 6.95 1.84
C THR A 84 -2.29 6.12 2.99
N PHE A 85 -2.14 4.81 2.92
CA PHE A 85 -2.62 3.91 3.98
C PHE A 85 -1.92 4.21 5.31
N THR A 86 -0.59 4.44 5.29
CA THR A 86 0.18 4.79 6.49
C THR A 86 -0.34 6.08 7.11
N LEU A 87 -0.53 7.12 6.30
CA LEU A 87 -1.01 8.41 6.78
C LEU A 87 -2.42 8.30 7.35
N SER A 88 -3.32 7.61 6.63
CA SER A 88 -4.70 7.36 7.05
C SER A 88 -4.74 6.65 8.41
N ALA A 89 -4.05 5.54 8.56
CA ALA A 89 -4.01 4.77 9.79
C ALA A 89 -3.50 5.59 10.99
N LEU A 90 -2.42 6.35 10.80
CA LEU A 90 -1.87 7.20 11.85
C LEU A 90 -2.83 8.32 12.26
N ILE A 91 -3.41 9.04 11.31
CA ILE A 91 -4.33 10.15 11.58
C ILE A 91 -5.58 9.65 12.31
N GLN A 92 -6.24 8.64 11.76
CA GLN A 92 -7.50 8.13 12.28
C GLN A 92 -7.36 7.48 13.67
N CYS A 93 -6.15 7.02 14.01
CA CYS A 93 -5.84 6.48 15.32
C CYS A 93 -5.22 7.51 16.30
N GLY A 94 -5.12 8.81 15.92
CA GLY A 94 -4.68 9.89 16.81
C GLY A 94 -3.17 10.16 16.83
N TYR A 95 -2.40 9.57 15.94
CA TYR A 95 -0.92 9.71 15.87
C TYR A 95 -0.50 10.79 14.88
N THR A 96 -0.94 12.02 15.09
CA THR A 96 -0.72 13.16 14.16
C THR A 96 0.75 13.60 14.08
N GLU A 97 1.56 13.37 15.12
CA GLU A 97 3.00 13.66 15.10
C GLU A 97 3.71 12.74 14.12
N GLU A 98 3.48 11.43 14.28
CA GLU A 98 4.03 10.41 13.39
C GLU A 98 3.56 10.61 11.93
N ALA A 99 2.32 11.03 11.74
CA ALA A 99 1.78 11.37 10.42
C ALA A 99 2.52 12.57 9.78
N ARG A 100 2.84 13.61 10.57
CA ARG A 100 3.65 14.74 10.09
C ARG A 100 5.08 14.35 9.75
N ASP A 101 5.71 13.52 10.59
CA ASP A 101 7.07 13.02 10.35
C ASP A 101 7.14 12.20 9.06
N TRP A 102 6.16 11.31 8.85
CA TRP A 102 6.03 10.53 7.62
C TRP A 102 5.80 11.41 6.39
N ARG A 103 4.87 12.37 6.47
CA ARG A 103 4.63 13.32 5.39
C ARG A 103 5.89 14.12 5.03
N ALA A 104 6.61 14.62 6.04
CA ALA A 104 7.87 15.34 5.83
C ALA A 104 8.95 14.47 5.18
N TRP A 105 9.02 13.19 5.56
CA TRP A 105 9.88 12.21 4.87
C TRP A 105 9.48 12.04 3.42
N LEU A 106 8.19 11.84 3.14
CA LEU A 106 7.64 11.66 1.79
C LEU A 106 8.01 12.85 0.87
N LEU A 107 7.75 14.07 1.32
CA LEU A 107 8.08 15.28 0.56
C LEU A 107 9.57 15.37 0.23
N ARG A 108 10.45 15.04 1.19
CA ARG A 108 11.90 15.00 0.92
C ARG A 108 12.28 13.90 -0.08
N ALA A 109 11.65 12.73 0.00
CA ALA A 109 11.94 11.62 -0.90
C ALA A 109 11.54 11.93 -2.35
N VAL A 110 10.36 12.57 -2.54
CA VAL A 110 9.83 12.89 -3.87
C VAL A 110 10.33 14.25 -4.41
N ALA A 111 11.01 15.06 -3.60
CA ALA A 111 11.59 16.32 -4.05
C ALA A 111 12.57 16.09 -5.20
N GLY A 112 12.43 16.88 -6.28
CA GLY A 112 13.26 16.78 -7.46
C GLY A 112 12.46 16.85 -8.75
N ARG A 113 12.94 16.19 -9.80
CA ARG A 113 12.22 16.11 -11.08
C ARG A 113 11.14 15.03 -10.98
N GLY A 114 9.88 15.38 -11.23
CA GLY A 114 8.78 14.42 -11.21
C GLY A 114 8.98 13.20 -12.14
N THR A 115 9.78 13.34 -13.19
CA THR A 115 10.14 12.23 -14.10
C THR A 115 11.16 11.25 -13.51
N GLU A 116 11.78 11.56 -12.37
CA GLU A 116 12.77 10.73 -11.68
C GLU A 116 12.22 10.13 -10.38
N LEU A 117 10.90 10.01 -10.27
CA LEU A 117 10.23 9.42 -9.12
C LEU A 117 10.53 7.91 -9.07
N ASN A 118 11.11 7.47 -7.96
CA ASN A 118 11.29 6.03 -7.69
C ASN A 118 10.07 5.48 -6.96
N ILE A 119 9.87 4.18 -7.05
CA ILE A 119 8.78 3.50 -6.33
C ILE A 119 9.11 3.29 -4.85
N MET A 120 10.39 3.19 -4.52
CA MET A 120 10.90 2.99 -3.16
C MET A 120 12.20 3.76 -2.92
N TYR A 121 12.49 4.00 -1.66
CA TYR A 121 13.65 4.74 -1.18
C TYR A 121 14.24 4.07 0.06
N GLY A 122 15.53 4.33 0.33
CA GLY A 122 16.10 4.02 1.64
C GLY A 122 15.51 4.91 2.74
N LEU A 123 15.77 4.56 4.00
CA LEU A 123 15.26 5.28 5.17
C LEU A 123 15.67 6.77 5.23
N ALA A 124 16.84 7.12 4.69
CA ALA A 124 17.29 8.51 4.57
C ALA A 124 17.01 9.14 3.20
N GLY A 125 16.24 8.47 2.33
CA GLY A 125 15.89 8.93 1.00
C GLY A 125 16.86 8.47 -0.10
N GLU A 126 17.63 7.40 0.15
CA GLU A 126 18.54 6.84 -0.85
C GLU A 126 17.75 6.31 -2.05
N ARG A 127 18.18 6.70 -3.25
CA ARG A 127 17.52 6.37 -4.53
C ARG A 127 18.10 5.16 -5.25
N ARG A 128 19.33 4.77 -4.93
CA ARG A 128 20.02 3.64 -5.57
C ARG A 128 20.07 2.47 -4.62
N LEU A 129 19.29 1.44 -4.94
CA LEU A 129 19.10 0.24 -4.12
C LEU A 129 19.43 -1.02 -4.94
N PRO A 130 20.66 -1.14 -5.51
CA PRO A 130 20.98 -2.22 -6.42
C PRO A 130 20.83 -3.57 -5.75
N GLU A 131 20.08 -4.47 -6.42
CA GLU A 131 19.87 -5.83 -5.96
C GLU A 131 21.14 -6.67 -6.14
N LEU A 132 21.57 -7.33 -5.09
CA LEU A 132 22.72 -8.23 -5.05
C LEU A 132 22.32 -9.56 -4.42
N GLU A 133 22.73 -10.66 -5.02
CA GLU A 133 22.56 -12.00 -4.46
C GLU A 133 23.74 -12.38 -3.57
N LEU A 134 23.45 -13.05 -2.45
CA LEU A 134 24.43 -13.52 -1.47
C LEU A 134 24.53 -15.07 -1.53
N PRO A 135 25.34 -15.61 -2.48
CA PRO A 135 25.32 -17.04 -2.79
C PRO A 135 25.83 -17.95 -1.66
N TRP A 136 26.54 -17.37 -0.67
CA TRP A 136 27.06 -18.09 0.50
C TRP A 136 26.02 -18.31 1.59
N LEU A 137 24.83 -17.67 1.50
CA LEU A 137 23.75 -17.87 2.45
C LEU A 137 22.74 -18.90 1.93
N PRO A 138 22.30 -19.85 2.76
CA PRO A 138 21.35 -20.89 2.32
C PRO A 138 19.93 -20.37 2.15
N GLY A 139 19.60 -19.20 2.70
CA GLY A 139 18.23 -18.73 2.82
C GLY A 139 17.40 -19.47 3.88
N TYR A 140 16.23 -18.92 4.18
CA TYR A 140 15.31 -19.55 5.12
C TYR A 140 14.74 -20.86 4.53
N GLU A 141 14.89 -21.95 5.25
CA GLU A 141 14.53 -23.31 4.77
C GLU A 141 15.06 -23.63 3.35
N ASN A 142 16.31 -23.22 3.07
CA ASN A 142 16.99 -23.37 1.78
C ASN A 142 16.33 -22.61 0.61
N SER A 143 15.54 -21.59 0.88
CA SER A 143 14.94 -20.70 -0.14
C SER A 143 15.98 -19.71 -0.65
N ARG A 144 16.45 -19.90 -1.87
CA ARG A 144 17.51 -19.10 -2.51
C ARG A 144 16.96 -18.32 -3.69
N PRO A 145 17.61 -17.21 -4.04
CA PRO A 145 18.77 -16.56 -3.41
C PRO A 145 18.38 -15.72 -2.18
N VAL A 146 19.34 -15.47 -1.29
CA VAL A 146 19.26 -14.37 -0.32
C VAL A 146 19.70 -13.10 -1.03
N ARG A 147 18.93 -12.02 -0.87
CA ARG A 147 19.17 -10.73 -1.55
C ARG A 147 19.37 -9.59 -0.56
N ILE A 148 20.14 -8.61 -0.98
CA ILE A 148 20.19 -7.26 -0.43
C ILE A 148 19.98 -6.25 -1.56
N GLY A 149 19.36 -5.12 -1.28
CA GLY A 149 18.85 -4.26 -2.33
C GLY A 149 17.58 -4.83 -2.98
N ASN A 150 16.95 -4.07 -3.87
CA ASN A 150 15.73 -4.50 -4.52
C ASN A 150 15.72 -4.05 -5.98
N GLY A 151 15.63 -5.00 -6.92
CA GLY A 151 15.68 -4.75 -8.35
C GLY A 151 14.53 -3.95 -8.93
N ALA A 152 13.44 -3.77 -8.16
CA ALA A 152 12.32 -2.94 -8.57
C ALA A 152 12.54 -1.43 -8.32
N TYR A 153 13.61 -1.02 -7.63
CA TYR A 153 13.83 0.38 -7.22
C TYR A 153 13.81 1.40 -8.37
N ASN A 154 14.12 1.00 -9.58
CA ASN A 154 14.17 1.85 -10.77
C ASN A 154 13.10 1.49 -11.80
N GLN A 155 12.09 0.71 -11.44
CA GLN A 155 10.94 0.44 -12.31
C GLN A 155 10.15 1.73 -12.55
N PHE A 156 9.52 1.80 -13.72
CA PHE A 156 8.57 2.84 -14.03
C PHE A 156 7.17 2.38 -13.67
N GLN A 157 6.59 2.99 -12.64
CA GLN A 157 5.24 2.69 -12.17
C GLN A 157 4.42 3.98 -12.08
N LEU A 158 3.24 3.99 -12.69
CA LEU A 158 2.37 5.16 -12.73
C LEU A 158 1.54 5.33 -11.47
N ASP A 159 1.31 4.24 -10.73
CA ASP A 159 0.53 4.26 -9.49
C ASP A 159 1.14 5.15 -8.42
N VAL A 160 2.47 5.23 -8.33
CA VAL A 160 3.15 6.06 -7.33
C VAL A 160 2.78 7.54 -7.37
N PHE A 161 2.41 8.07 -8.54
CA PHE A 161 1.93 9.45 -8.65
C PHE A 161 0.60 9.63 -7.92
N GLY A 162 -0.31 8.69 -8.10
CA GLY A 162 -1.61 8.69 -7.42
C GLY A 162 -1.47 8.48 -5.92
N GLU A 163 -0.60 7.57 -5.49
CA GLU A 163 -0.35 7.31 -4.07
C GLU A 163 0.19 8.55 -3.35
N VAL A 164 1.17 9.24 -3.94
CA VAL A 164 1.71 10.47 -3.38
C VAL A 164 0.65 11.57 -3.32
N MET A 165 -0.08 11.79 -4.42
CA MET A 165 -1.11 12.83 -4.49
C MET A 165 -2.28 12.56 -3.54
N ASP A 166 -2.72 11.31 -3.38
CA ASP A 166 -3.78 10.93 -2.44
C ASP A 166 -3.33 11.11 -0.98
N CYS A 167 -2.07 10.76 -0.68
CA CYS A 167 -1.46 10.99 0.63
C CYS A 167 -1.40 12.49 0.99
N LEU A 168 -0.96 13.35 0.07
CA LEU A 168 -0.86 14.80 0.29
C LEU A 168 -2.24 15.44 0.38
N HIS A 169 -3.20 15.00 -0.42
CA HIS A 169 -4.60 15.38 -0.32
C HIS A 169 -5.17 15.07 1.08
N LEU A 170 -5.02 13.83 1.54
CA LEU A 170 -5.48 13.41 2.87
C LEU A 170 -4.83 14.23 3.97
N SER A 171 -3.52 14.49 3.88
CA SER A 171 -2.82 15.32 4.86
C SER A 171 -3.41 16.75 4.93
N ARG A 172 -3.77 17.32 3.78
CA ARG A 172 -4.38 18.66 3.68
C ARG A 172 -5.78 18.68 4.26
N LEU A 173 -6.59 17.65 4.00
CA LEU A 173 -7.93 17.52 4.58
C LEU A 173 -7.90 17.50 6.11
N HIS A 174 -6.85 16.93 6.70
CA HIS A 174 -6.69 16.81 8.15
C HIS A 174 -5.81 17.93 8.79
N GLY A 175 -5.47 18.97 8.04
CA GLY A 175 -4.70 20.11 8.55
C GLY A 175 -3.27 19.76 8.99
N LEU A 176 -2.66 18.76 8.37
CA LEU A 176 -1.25 18.42 8.57
C LEU A 176 -0.33 19.17 7.61
N ASP A 177 -0.91 19.89 6.67
CA ASP A 177 -0.23 20.73 5.71
C ASP A 177 -0.01 22.13 6.31
N ASP A 178 1.21 22.65 6.21
CA ASP A 178 1.57 24.03 6.62
C ASP A 178 1.10 25.06 5.58
N HIS A 179 0.36 24.64 4.55
CA HIS A 179 0.02 25.42 3.36
C HIS A 179 1.26 26.05 2.68
N SER A 180 2.37 25.32 2.73
CA SER A 180 3.62 25.72 2.11
C SER A 180 3.46 25.81 0.59
N ALA A 181 3.86 26.91 0.01
CA ALA A 181 3.92 27.06 -1.44
C ALA A 181 4.89 26.06 -2.09
N ASP A 182 5.89 25.61 -1.35
CA ASP A 182 6.89 24.65 -1.81
C ASP A 182 6.30 23.24 -1.97
N ASP A 183 5.41 22.83 -1.04
CA ASP A 183 4.75 21.53 -1.10
C ASP A 183 3.83 21.44 -2.33
N TRP A 184 3.00 22.46 -2.52
CA TRP A 184 2.13 22.54 -3.69
C TRP A 184 2.91 22.64 -5.01
N TRP A 185 4.08 23.28 -4.98
CA TRP A 185 4.97 23.31 -6.14
C TRP A 185 5.46 21.90 -6.51
N ILE A 186 5.83 21.07 -5.52
CA ILE A 186 6.23 19.67 -5.75
C ILE A 186 5.07 18.90 -6.40
N GLU A 187 3.86 19.01 -5.87
CA GLU A 187 2.68 18.35 -6.43
C GLU A 187 2.44 18.75 -7.91
N ARG A 188 2.56 20.04 -8.23
CA ARG A 188 2.45 20.51 -9.61
C ARG A 188 3.54 19.97 -10.53
N GLN A 189 4.77 19.75 -10.02
CA GLN A 189 5.83 19.10 -10.81
C GLN A 189 5.50 17.63 -11.09
N LEU A 190 4.96 16.92 -10.12
CA LEU A 190 4.50 15.52 -10.30
C LEU A 190 3.38 15.45 -11.34
N LEU A 191 2.38 16.30 -11.25
CA LEU A 191 1.27 16.36 -12.21
C LEU A 191 1.75 16.71 -13.62
N GLY A 192 2.67 17.67 -13.75
CA GLY A 192 3.28 18.02 -15.04
C GLY A 192 4.04 16.86 -15.68
N ALA A 193 4.76 16.07 -14.87
CA ALA A 193 5.41 14.85 -15.34
C ALA A 193 4.39 13.78 -15.76
N LEU A 194 3.38 13.55 -14.92
CA LEU A 194 2.33 12.55 -15.15
C LEU A 194 1.53 12.86 -16.43
N GLU A 195 1.26 14.11 -16.74
CA GLU A 195 0.57 14.53 -17.98
C GLU A 195 1.28 13.96 -19.23
N GLY A 196 2.62 13.93 -19.23
CA GLY A 196 3.42 13.38 -20.32
C GLY A 196 3.59 11.85 -20.29
N LEU A 197 3.26 11.20 -19.18
CA LEU A 197 3.61 9.79 -18.91
C LEU A 197 2.41 8.85 -18.80
N TRP A 198 1.24 9.33 -18.36
CA TRP A 198 0.10 8.49 -17.99
C TRP A 198 -0.36 7.51 -19.08
N HIS A 199 -0.14 7.85 -20.35
CA HIS A 199 -0.53 7.03 -21.50
C HIS A 199 0.44 5.86 -21.78
N GLN A 200 1.60 5.81 -21.12
CA GLN A 200 2.60 4.76 -21.32
C GLN A 200 2.25 3.47 -20.56
N PRO A 201 2.72 2.30 -21.02
CA PRO A 201 2.71 1.08 -20.24
C PRO A 201 3.78 1.14 -19.14
N ASP A 202 3.55 0.43 -18.05
CA ASP A 202 4.44 0.40 -16.89
C ASP A 202 4.61 -1.03 -16.32
N GLU A 203 5.35 -1.18 -15.22
CA GLU A 203 5.52 -2.46 -14.53
C GLU A 203 4.39 -2.78 -13.54
N GLY A 204 3.54 -1.79 -13.21
CA GLY A 204 2.37 -1.95 -12.32
C GLY A 204 2.70 -2.20 -10.85
N ILE A 205 1.67 -2.16 -10.02
CA ILE A 205 1.75 -2.28 -8.55
C ILE A 205 2.48 -3.55 -8.08
N TRP A 206 2.42 -4.64 -8.87
CA TRP A 206 3.01 -5.92 -8.51
C TRP A 206 4.47 -6.07 -8.93
N GLU A 207 5.10 -4.99 -9.40
CA GLU A 207 6.53 -4.93 -9.69
C GLU A 207 6.99 -6.03 -10.66
N ILE A 208 6.16 -6.27 -11.72
CA ILE A 208 6.43 -7.38 -12.65
C ILE A 208 7.83 -7.26 -13.27
N ARG A 209 8.47 -8.41 -13.48
CA ARG A 209 9.75 -8.51 -14.21
C ARG A 209 9.53 -8.90 -15.68
N GLY A 210 8.27 -8.99 -16.10
CA GLY A 210 7.83 -9.20 -17.47
C GLY A 210 7.75 -7.89 -18.28
N PRO A 211 7.22 -7.94 -19.51
CA PRO A 211 7.01 -6.75 -20.33
C PRO A 211 6.01 -5.79 -19.69
N ARG A 212 6.26 -4.48 -19.80
CA ARG A 212 5.33 -3.42 -19.39
C ARG A 212 3.96 -3.58 -20.04
N GLN A 213 2.91 -3.31 -19.28
CA GLN A 213 1.53 -3.38 -19.71
C GLN A 213 0.78 -2.10 -19.35
N HIS A 214 -0.37 -1.87 -19.98
CA HIS A 214 -1.31 -0.83 -19.56
C HIS A 214 -2.19 -1.38 -18.43
N PHE A 215 -1.62 -1.47 -17.23
CA PHE A 215 -2.35 -1.95 -16.06
C PHE A 215 -3.52 -1.03 -15.72
N THR A 216 -4.69 -1.61 -15.48
CA THR A 216 -5.90 -0.85 -15.11
C THR A 216 -5.69 -0.09 -13.80
N HIS A 217 -5.03 -0.70 -12.81
CA HIS A 217 -4.70 -0.03 -11.55
C HIS A 217 -3.75 1.15 -11.75
N SER A 218 -2.72 1.03 -12.58
CA SER A 218 -1.79 2.13 -12.86
C SER A 218 -2.51 3.34 -13.49
N LYS A 219 -3.46 3.07 -14.40
CA LYS A 219 -4.30 4.14 -14.98
C LYS A 219 -5.28 4.72 -13.97
N LEU A 220 -5.83 3.87 -13.09
CA LEU A 220 -6.66 4.31 -11.96
C LEU A 220 -5.93 5.30 -11.08
N MET A 221 -4.69 5.00 -10.69
CA MET A 221 -3.91 5.88 -9.82
C MET A 221 -3.45 7.16 -10.53
N ALA A 222 -3.22 7.12 -11.84
CA ALA A 222 -3.05 8.33 -12.63
C ALA A 222 -4.32 9.21 -12.64
N TRP A 223 -5.50 8.61 -12.68
CA TRP A 223 -6.78 9.31 -12.50
C TRP A 223 -6.89 9.92 -11.10
N VAL A 224 -6.54 9.17 -10.05
CA VAL A 224 -6.54 9.64 -8.65
C VAL A 224 -5.69 10.91 -8.51
N ALA A 225 -4.49 10.94 -9.08
CA ALA A 225 -3.61 12.09 -9.00
C ALA A 225 -4.28 13.38 -9.51
N PHE A 226 -4.92 13.33 -10.68
CA PHE A 226 -5.62 14.50 -11.23
C PHE A 226 -6.92 14.81 -10.49
N ASP A 227 -7.64 13.80 -10.01
CA ASP A 227 -8.87 14.00 -9.24
C ASP A 227 -8.59 14.73 -7.93
N ARG A 228 -7.56 14.29 -7.18
CA ARG A 228 -7.15 14.95 -5.93
C ARG A 228 -6.62 16.36 -6.17
N ALA A 229 -5.85 16.57 -7.22
CA ALA A 229 -5.37 17.90 -7.60
C ALA A 229 -6.52 18.89 -7.90
N VAL A 230 -7.53 18.45 -8.64
CA VAL A 230 -8.72 19.25 -8.95
C VAL A 230 -9.52 19.56 -7.68
N ALA A 231 -9.70 18.55 -6.81
CA ALA A 231 -10.41 18.71 -5.54
C ALA A 231 -9.70 19.74 -4.63
N ASP A 232 -8.39 19.61 -4.47
CA ASP A 232 -7.57 20.47 -3.64
C ASP A 232 -7.52 21.90 -4.17
N ALA A 233 -7.27 22.09 -5.46
CA ALA A 233 -7.24 23.41 -6.06
C ALA A 233 -8.57 24.17 -5.84
N ARG A 234 -9.70 23.48 -5.99
CA ARG A 234 -11.03 24.06 -5.79
C ARG A 234 -11.35 24.31 -4.32
N ARG A 235 -11.03 23.37 -3.43
CA ARG A 235 -11.37 23.43 -2.00
C ARG A 235 -10.52 24.45 -1.24
N PHE A 236 -9.23 24.49 -1.55
CA PHE A 236 -8.25 25.30 -0.82
C PHE A 236 -7.78 26.54 -1.60
N GLY A 237 -8.32 26.77 -2.81
CA GLY A 237 -7.97 27.92 -3.64
C GLY A 237 -6.52 27.90 -4.15
N LEU A 238 -5.98 26.71 -4.42
CA LEU A 238 -4.60 26.54 -4.86
C LEU A 238 -4.46 26.85 -6.35
N ASP A 239 -3.34 27.48 -6.73
CA ASP A 239 -3.05 27.90 -8.09
C ASP A 239 -2.65 26.72 -9.00
N GLY A 240 -3.21 26.65 -10.19
CA GLY A 240 -2.86 25.62 -11.19
C GLY A 240 -3.81 25.59 -12.38
N PRO A 241 -3.48 24.82 -13.42
CA PRO A 241 -4.31 24.66 -14.62
C PRO A 241 -5.47 23.68 -14.38
N VAL A 242 -6.39 24.03 -13.48
CA VAL A 242 -7.48 23.16 -12.97
C VAL A 242 -8.36 22.61 -14.11
N GLU A 243 -8.66 23.42 -15.13
CA GLU A 243 -9.43 22.99 -16.30
C GLU A 243 -8.70 21.91 -17.09
N ARG A 244 -7.36 22.04 -17.23
CA ARG A 244 -6.54 21.03 -17.91
C ARG A 244 -6.51 19.74 -17.12
N TRP A 245 -6.32 19.80 -15.79
CA TRP A 245 -6.36 18.63 -14.92
C TRP A 245 -7.74 17.94 -14.93
N SER A 246 -8.82 18.73 -14.94
CA SER A 246 -10.19 18.18 -15.08
C SER A 246 -10.36 17.41 -16.40
N GLN A 247 -9.85 17.97 -17.51
CA GLN A 247 -9.89 17.29 -18.82
C GLN A 247 -9.11 15.97 -18.83
N LEU A 248 -7.89 15.97 -18.23
CA LEU A 248 -7.07 14.77 -18.12
C LEU A 248 -7.75 13.70 -17.26
N ARG A 249 -8.26 14.09 -16.08
CA ARG A 249 -9.03 13.22 -15.21
C ARG A 249 -10.20 12.55 -15.97
N ASP A 250 -11.00 13.33 -16.67
CA ASP A 250 -12.16 12.84 -17.39
C ASP A 250 -11.76 11.95 -18.57
N GLN A 251 -10.66 12.28 -19.26
CA GLN A 251 -10.09 11.47 -20.35
C GLN A 251 -9.62 10.11 -19.83
N ILE A 252 -8.86 10.08 -18.72
CA ILE A 252 -8.35 8.85 -18.12
C ILE A 252 -9.53 7.99 -17.63
N HIS A 253 -10.52 8.61 -16.96
CA HIS A 253 -11.74 7.92 -16.54
C HIS A 253 -12.44 7.23 -17.70
N ALA A 254 -12.65 7.95 -18.80
CA ALA A 254 -13.30 7.40 -20.00
C ALA A 254 -12.49 6.25 -20.61
N GLU A 255 -11.14 6.39 -20.67
CA GLU A 255 -10.26 5.33 -21.19
C GLU A 255 -10.29 4.06 -20.34
N ILE A 256 -10.27 4.19 -19.00
CA ILE A 256 -10.38 3.04 -18.09
C ILE A 256 -11.74 2.34 -18.29
N CYS A 257 -12.82 3.10 -18.38
CA CYS A 257 -14.16 2.54 -18.59
C CYS A 257 -14.33 1.84 -19.95
N ASP A 258 -13.61 2.28 -20.97
CA ASP A 258 -13.67 1.70 -22.33
C ASP A 258 -12.73 0.50 -22.47
N ARG A 259 -11.47 0.64 -22.07
CA ARG A 259 -10.38 -0.34 -22.33
C ARG A 259 -10.09 -1.26 -21.17
N GLY A 260 -10.31 -0.80 -19.94
CA GLY A 260 -10.09 -1.56 -18.71
C GLY A 260 -11.26 -2.46 -18.33
N PHE A 261 -12.45 -2.27 -18.92
CA PHE A 261 -13.64 -3.07 -18.63
C PHE A 261 -13.95 -4.08 -19.75
N SER A 262 -13.97 -5.36 -19.41
CA SER A 262 -14.39 -6.44 -20.30
C SER A 262 -15.89 -6.71 -20.17
N ARG A 263 -16.65 -6.36 -21.23
CA ARG A 263 -18.08 -6.68 -21.27
C ARG A 263 -18.34 -8.18 -21.26
N GLN A 264 -17.43 -8.98 -21.83
CA GLN A 264 -17.54 -10.45 -21.87
C GLN A 264 -17.45 -11.04 -20.47
N ARG A 265 -16.56 -10.48 -19.61
CA ARG A 265 -16.41 -10.93 -18.23
C ARG A 265 -17.35 -10.21 -17.26
N ASN A 266 -17.97 -9.11 -17.69
CA ASN A 266 -18.66 -8.18 -16.80
C ASN A 266 -17.77 -7.70 -15.65
N SER A 267 -16.47 -7.43 -15.92
CA SER A 267 -15.45 -7.09 -14.92
C SER A 267 -14.41 -6.15 -15.51
N PHE A 268 -13.86 -5.28 -14.69
CA PHE A 268 -12.54 -4.70 -14.99
C PHE A 268 -11.50 -5.82 -15.06
N VAL A 269 -10.43 -5.59 -15.83
CA VAL A 269 -9.37 -6.57 -16.10
C VAL A 269 -8.02 -6.02 -15.70
N GLN A 270 -7.07 -6.90 -15.41
CA GLN A 270 -5.73 -6.57 -14.91
C GLN A 270 -5.03 -5.52 -15.77
N HIS A 271 -5.00 -5.70 -17.08
CA HIS A 271 -4.45 -4.74 -18.04
C HIS A 271 -5.28 -4.71 -19.33
N TYR A 272 -5.16 -3.66 -20.08
CA TYR A 272 -5.92 -3.49 -21.33
C TYR A 272 -5.69 -4.66 -22.29
N GLY A 273 -6.78 -5.21 -22.79
CA GLY A 273 -6.77 -6.37 -23.67
C GLY A 273 -6.65 -7.74 -22.99
N SER A 274 -6.48 -7.76 -21.66
CA SER A 274 -6.49 -9.00 -20.88
C SER A 274 -7.92 -9.54 -20.68
N GLN A 275 -8.01 -10.80 -20.26
CA GLN A 275 -9.21 -11.39 -19.66
C GLN A 275 -8.96 -11.81 -18.20
N GLU A 276 -7.75 -11.64 -17.69
CA GLU A 276 -7.40 -11.93 -16.30
C GLU A 276 -7.78 -10.76 -15.39
N VAL A 277 -8.05 -11.08 -14.13
CA VAL A 277 -8.23 -10.10 -13.06
C VAL A 277 -7.03 -10.16 -12.11
N ASP A 278 -6.80 -9.07 -11.37
CA ASP A 278 -5.92 -9.06 -10.20
C ASP A 278 -6.60 -8.34 -9.02
N ALA A 279 -6.04 -8.51 -7.84
CA ALA A 279 -6.62 -7.97 -6.62
C ALA A 279 -6.55 -6.43 -6.54
N ALA A 280 -5.65 -5.78 -7.28
CA ALA A 280 -5.55 -4.31 -7.30
C ALA A 280 -6.79 -3.63 -7.89
N LEU A 281 -7.62 -4.36 -8.62
CA LEU A 281 -8.91 -3.88 -9.13
C LEU A 281 -9.92 -3.59 -8.00
N LEU A 282 -9.73 -4.14 -6.79
CA LEU A 282 -10.52 -3.82 -5.61
C LEU A 282 -10.36 -2.35 -5.20
N MET A 283 -9.26 -1.71 -5.57
CA MET A 283 -9.02 -0.29 -5.30
C MET A 283 -9.96 0.65 -6.05
N LEU A 284 -10.63 0.20 -7.13
CA LEU A 284 -11.55 1.04 -7.92
C LEU A 284 -12.65 1.70 -7.08
N ALA A 285 -13.24 0.97 -6.14
CA ALA A 285 -14.24 1.51 -5.23
C ALA A 285 -13.62 2.30 -4.07
N GLU A 286 -12.48 1.83 -3.55
CA GLU A 286 -11.77 2.42 -2.41
C GLU A 286 -11.32 3.87 -2.68
N VAL A 287 -10.80 4.13 -3.88
CA VAL A 287 -10.37 5.49 -4.28
C VAL A 287 -11.50 6.36 -4.80
N GLY A 288 -12.74 5.81 -4.89
CA GLY A 288 -13.92 6.54 -5.34
C GLY A 288 -14.04 6.71 -6.86
N PHE A 289 -13.39 5.87 -7.65
CA PHE A 289 -13.49 5.91 -9.12
C PHE A 289 -14.92 5.64 -9.61
N LEU A 290 -15.57 4.61 -9.04
CA LEU A 290 -16.98 4.30 -9.20
C LEU A 290 -17.60 3.94 -7.86
N PRO A 291 -18.92 4.13 -7.67
CA PRO A 291 -19.60 3.63 -6.48
C PRO A 291 -19.43 2.11 -6.33
N ALA A 292 -19.26 1.61 -5.10
CA ALA A 292 -19.14 0.18 -4.84
C ALA A 292 -20.37 -0.64 -5.32
N THR A 293 -21.54 0.02 -5.46
CA THR A 293 -22.79 -0.56 -5.99
C THR A 293 -22.91 -0.48 -7.50
N ASP A 294 -21.96 0.14 -8.22
CA ASP A 294 -21.95 0.13 -9.70
C ASP A 294 -21.87 -1.32 -10.19
N PRO A 295 -22.71 -1.74 -11.15
CA PRO A 295 -22.70 -3.12 -11.66
C PRO A 295 -21.34 -3.61 -12.16
N ARG A 296 -20.49 -2.70 -12.64
CA ARG A 296 -19.12 -3.03 -13.09
C ARG A 296 -18.20 -3.37 -11.91
N ILE A 297 -18.34 -2.68 -10.77
CA ILE A 297 -17.60 -2.97 -9.54
C ILE A 297 -18.12 -4.29 -8.95
N VAL A 298 -19.42 -4.46 -8.85
CA VAL A 298 -20.01 -5.73 -8.35
C VAL A 298 -19.55 -6.92 -9.19
N GLY A 299 -19.54 -6.76 -10.53
CA GLY A 299 -19.04 -7.80 -11.44
C GLY A 299 -17.53 -8.06 -11.27
N THR A 300 -16.74 -7.02 -10.98
CA THR A 300 -15.29 -7.15 -10.74
C THR A 300 -15.00 -7.91 -9.44
N VAL A 301 -15.70 -7.57 -8.36
CA VAL A 301 -15.58 -8.30 -7.08
C VAL A 301 -15.97 -9.77 -7.26
N ALA A 302 -17.07 -10.05 -7.95
CA ALA A 302 -17.50 -11.43 -8.23
C ALA A 302 -16.46 -12.20 -9.08
N ALA A 303 -15.81 -11.55 -10.04
CA ALA A 303 -14.74 -12.16 -10.83
C ALA A 303 -13.50 -12.46 -9.98
N ILE A 304 -13.13 -11.58 -9.05
CA ILE A 304 -12.03 -11.79 -8.10
C ILE A 304 -12.36 -12.92 -7.12
N GLU A 305 -13.59 -12.96 -6.58
CA GLU A 305 -14.05 -14.09 -5.74
C GLU A 305 -13.92 -15.42 -6.49
N GLN A 306 -14.34 -15.47 -7.75
CA GLN A 306 -14.27 -16.70 -8.55
C GLN A 306 -12.83 -17.10 -8.89
N ASP A 307 -11.98 -16.16 -9.25
CA ASP A 307 -10.67 -16.42 -9.85
C ASP A 307 -9.53 -16.42 -8.85
N LEU A 308 -9.59 -15.60 -7.79
CA LEU A 308 -8.47 -15.36 -6.87
C LEU A 308 -8.75 -15.76 -5.42
N LEU A 309 -10.02 -15.94 -5.03
CA LEU A 309 -10.33 -16.37 -3.66
C LEU A 309 -10.11 -17.88 -3.52
N ARG A 310 -9.09 -18.27 -2.73
CA ARG A 310 -8.73 -19.66 -2.45
C ARG A 310 -8.66 -19.89 -0.94
N ASP A 311 -9.37 -20.89 -0.45
CA ASP A 311 -9.39 -21.26 0.97
C ASP A 311 -9.67 -20.07 1.92
N GLY A 312 -10.42 -19.08 1.42
CA GLY A 312 -10.82 -17.88 2.15
C GLY A 312 -9.81 -16.74 2.12
N PHE A 313 -8.74 -16.82 1.33
CA PHE A 313 -7.74 -15.78 1.12
C PHE A 313 -7.63 -15.41 -0.36
N VAL A 314 -7.31 -14.16 -0.64
CA VAL A 314 -7.23 -13.61 -2.01
C VAL A 314 -5.78 -13.62 -2.49
N GLU A 315 -5.52 -14.30 -3.63
CA GLU A 315 -4.26 -14.22 -4.36
C GLU A 315 -4.11 -12.84 -5.04
N ARG A 316 -2.88 -12.35 -5.21
CA ARG A 316 -2.62 -11.09 -5.95
C ARG A 316 -3.12 -11.17 -7.39
N TYR A 317 -2.74 -12.24 -8.06
CA TYR A 317 -3.08 -12.60 -9.44
C TYR A 317 -2.76 -14.10 -9.64
N ARG A 318 -3.18 -14.64 -10.76
CA ARG A 318 -2.84 -16.03 -11.10
C ARG A 318 -1.39 -16.14 -11.57
N THR A 319 -0.49 -16.67 -10.74
CA THR A 319 0.95 -16.80 -11.06
C THR A 319 1.21 -17.71 -12.28
N HIS A 320 0.30 -18.61 -12.61
CA HIS A 320 0.44 -19.47 -13.80
C HIS A 320 0.28 -18.70 -15.13
N SER A 321 -0.22 -17.48 -15.12
CA SER A 321 -0.29 -16.62 -16.32
C SER A 321 1.09 -16.18 -16.81
N GLY A 322 2.12 -16.23 -15.94
CA GLY A 322 3.48 -15.81 -16.25
C GLY A 322 3.65 -14.31 -16.45
N ILE A 323 2.65 -13.50 -16.06
CA ILE A 323 2.65 -12.04 -16.25
C ILE A 323 3.83 -11.37 -15.54
N ASP A 324 4.23 -11.90 -14.39
CA ASP A 324 5.29 -11.36 -13.56
C ASP A 324 6.70 -11.77 -14.00
N GLY A 325 6.83 -12.71 -14.95
CA GLY A 325 8.11 -13.20 -15.45
C GLY A 325 8.88 -14.09 -14.44
N LEU A 326 8.21 -14.62 -13.42
CA LEU A 326 8.79 -15.43 -12.35
C LEU A 326 8.22 -16.87 -12.35
N PRO A 327 8.91 -17.83 -11.73
CA PRO A 327 8.35 -19.17 -11.49
C PRO A 327 7.05 -19.10 -10.69
N GLN A 328 6.15 -20.05 -10.96
CA GLN A 328 4.87 -20.17 -10.27
C GLN A 328 5.02 -20.47 -8.79
N GLY A 329 4.01 -20.09 -8.01
CA GLY A 329 3.87 -20.39 -6.60
C GLY A 329 4.23 -19.21 -5.71
N GLU A 330 3.27 -18.83 -4.92
CA GLU A 330 3.35 -17.88 -3.80
C GLU A 330 2.18 -18.16 -2.84
N GLY A 331 2.20 -17.60 -1.65
CA GLY A 331 1.06 -17.60 -0.73
C GLY A 331 -0.04 -16.62 -1.18
N ALA A 332 -1.16 -16.61 -0.45
CA ALA A 332 -2.16 -15.56 -0.62
C ALA A 332 -1.67 -14.27 0.03
N PHE A 333 -1.72 -13.17 -0.70
CA PHE A 333 -1.28 -11.87 -0.23
C PHE A 333 -2.30 -11.30 0.76
N ILE A 334 -1.92 -11.18 2.03
CA ILE A 334 -2.84 -10.88 3.14
C ILE A 334 -3.62 -9.59 2.91
N LEU A 335 -2.95 -8.55 2.41
CA LEU A 335 -3.59 -7.27 2.10
C LEU A 335 -4.74 -7.38 1.10
N CYS A 336 -4.61 -8.22 0.06
CA CYS A 336 -5.66 -8.39 -0.93
C CYS A 336 -6.95 -8.94 -0.30
N THR A 337 -6.82 -9.74 0.76
CA THR A 337 -7.96 -10.23 1.52
C THR A 337 -8.62 -9.13 2.36
N PHE A 338 -7.84 -8.18 2.90
CA PHE A 338 -8.38 -6.97 3.54
C PHE A 338 -9.14 -6.11 2.53
N TRP A 339 -8.60 -5.85 1.35
CA TRP A 339 -9.30 -5.11 0.29
C TRP A 339 -10.62 -5.75 -0.13
N LEU A 340 -10.70 -7.09 -0.12
CA LEU A 340 -11.98 -7.77 -0.36
C LEU A 340 -12.98 -7.49 0.77
N ALA A 341 -12.54 -7.54 2.03
CA ALA A 341 -13.40 -7.20 3.18
C ALA A 341 -13.89 -5.75 3.12
N ASP A 342 -13.02 -4.81 2.73
CA ASP A 342 -13.37 -3.40 2.56
C ASP A 342 -14.41 -3.21 1.44
N ASN A 343 -14.25 -3.88 0.30
CA ASN A 343 -15.26 -3.85 -0.76
C ASN A 343 -16.60 -4.43 -0.31
N TYR A 344 -16.61 -5.52 0.47
CA TYR A 344 -17.86 -6.03 1.07
C TYR A 344 -18.50 -4.98 1.99
N ALA A 345 -17.71 -4.32 2.83
CA ALA A 345 -18.23 -3.25 3.70
C ALA A 345 -18.81 -2.08 2.88
N LEU A 346 -18.13 -1.63 1.83
CA LEU A 346 -18.60 -0.58 0.92
C LEU A 346 -19.90 -0.96 0.17
N MET A 347 -20.09 -2.25 -0.11
CA MET A 347 -21.31 -2.79 -0.73
C MET A 347 -22.44 -3.01 0.29
N GLY A 348 -22.19 -2.82 1.59
CA GLY A 348 -23.16 -3.09 2.66
C GLY A 348 -23.23 -4.56 3.09
N ARG A 349 -22.32 -5.44 2.60
CA ARG A 349 -22.20 -6.86 2.98
C ARG A 349 -21.39 -7.01 4.27
N LEU A 350 -21.83 -6.36 5.35
CA LEU A 350 -21.05 -6.20 6.59
C LEU A 350 -20.73 -7.50 7.31
N ASP A 351 -21.61 -8.48 7.27
CA ASP A 351 -21.39 -9.77 7.96
C ASP A 351 -20.29 -10.57 7.22
N GLU A 352 -20.30 -10.56 5.89
CA GLU A 352 -19.27 -11.18 5.08
C GLU A 352 -17.92 -10.46 5.24
N ALA A 353 -17.93 -9.12 5.31
CA ALA A 353 -16.73 -8.33 5.59
C ALA A 353 -16.11 -8.72 6.94
N ARG A 354 -16.93 -8.86 8.00
CA ARG A 354 -16.46 -9.30 9.31
C ARG A 354 -15.91 -10.72 9.29
N GLU A 355 -16.61 -11.65 8.62
CA GLU A 355 -16.13 -13.03 8.50
C GLU A 355 -14.74 -13.10 7.85
N VAL A 356 -14.52 -12.37 6.76
CA VAL A 356 -13.22 -12.31 6.09
C VAL A 356 -12.17 -11.67 7.02
N PHE A 357 -12.48 -10.56 7.66
CA PHE A 357 -11.59 -9.87 8.57
C PHE A 357 -11.15 -10.75 9.75
N GLU A 358 -12.10 -11.43 10.42
CA GLU A 358 -11.80 -12.31 11.55
C GLU A 358 -10.99 -13.54 11.14
N ARG A 359 -11.17 -14.03 9.90
CA ARG A 359 -10.32 -15.08 9.33
C ARG A 359 -8.86 -14.65 9.24
N ILE A 360 -8.60 -13.41 8.83
CA ILE A 360 -7.22 -12.87 8.81
C ILE A 360 -6.71 -12.70 10.24
N LEU A 361 -7.53 -12.23 11.17
CA LEU A 361 -7.12 -12.10 12.57
C LEU A 361 -6.72 -13.46 13.19
N ALA A 362 -7.32 -14.55 12.75
CA ALA A 362 -7.05 -15.90 13.26
C ALA A 362 -5.69 -16.46 12.80
N VAL A 363 -5.08 -15.92 11.72
CA VAL A 363 -3.76 -16.39 11.22
C VAL A 363 -2.58 -15.56 11.71
N ARG A 364 -2.83 -14.54 12.54
CA ARG A 364 -1.75 -13.83 13.24
C ARG A 364 -0.98 -14.79 14.14
N ASN A 365 0.30 -14.50 14.35
CA ASN A 365 1.08 -15.28 15.31
C ASN A 365 0.66 -15.00 16.78
N ASP A 366 1.30 -15.68 17.72
CA ASP A 366 1.06 -15.61 19.17
C ASP A 366 1.26 -14.21 19.80
N VAL A 367 1.99 -13.32 19.12
CA VAL A 367 2.17 -11.90 19.51
C VAL A 367 1.39 -10.93 18.61
N GLY A 368 0.51 -11.43 17.75
CA GLY A 368 -0.42 -10.65 16.93
C GLY A 368 0.17 -10.04 15.67
N LEU A 369 1.29 -10.57 15.16
CA LEU A 369 1.96 -10.06 13.96
C LEU A 369 1.52 -10.80 12.69
N LEU A 370 1.61 -10.08 11.56
CA LEU A 370 1.33 -10.57 10.20
C LEU A 370 2.55 -10.47 9.32
N ALA A 371 2.77 -11.49 8.47
CA ALA A 371 3.71 -11.45 7.35
C ALA A 371 3.03 -10.85 6.11
N GLU A 372 3.71 -10.90 4.98
CA GLU A 372 3.19 -10.48 3.68
C GLU A 372 2.10 -11.40 3.18
N GLU A 373 2.33 -12.70 3.28
CA GLU A 373 1.50 -13.74 2.69
C GLU A 373 1.14 -14.82 3.71
N TYR A 374 0.13 -15.61 3.36
CA TYR A 374 -0.28 -16.79 4.10
C TYR A 374 -0.52 -17.97 3.15
N ASP A 375 0.04 -19.13 3.49
CA ASP A 375 -0.25 -20.39 2.83
C ASP A 375 -1.34 -21.14 3.61
N PRO A 376 -2.57 -21.24 3.11
CA PRO A 376 -3.67 -21.93 3.81
C PRO A 376 -3.48 -23.45 3.88
N HIS A 377 -2.74 -24.06 2.93
CA HIS A 377 -2.47 -25.49 2.93
C HIS A 377 -1.41 -25.86 3.98
N LEU A 378 -0.29 -25.13 4.01
CA LEU A 378 0.76 -25.31 5.01
C LEU A 378 0.40 -24.67 6.36
N ARG A 379 -0.65 -23.83 6.41
CA ARG A 379 -1.14 -23.08 7.57
C ARG A 379 -0.01 -22.27 8.21
N ARG A 380 0.74 -21.54 7.40
CA ARG A 380 1.87 -20.72 7.85
C ARG A 380 1.95 -19.40 7.10
N GLN A 381 2.47 -18.41 7.80
CA GLN A 381 2.80 -17.13 7.22
C GLN A 381 4.07 -17.24 6.37
N LEU A 382 4.12 -16.52 5.25
CA LEU A 382 5.19 -16.48 4.26
C LEU A 382 5.57 -15.04 3.94
N GLY A 383 6.71 -14.85 3.27
CA GLY A 383 7.20 -13.53 2.89
C GLY A 383 7.85 -12.77 4.04
N ASN A 384 8.23 -11.53 3.80
CA ASN A 384 8.91 -10.70 4.79
C ASN A 384 8.01 -10.35 5.98
N TYR A 385 8.62 -10.18 7.17
CA TYR A 385 7.92 -10.21 8.44
C TYR A 385 8.59 -9.31 9.49
N PRO A 386 7.81 -8.56 10.33
CA PRO A 386 6.41 -8.26 10.09
C PRO A 386 6.26 -7.35 8.86
N GLN A 387 5.10 -7.42 8.19
CA GLN A 387 4.87 -6.65 6.96
C GLN A 387 3.98 -5.44 7.27
N ALA A 388 4.49 -4.23 6.98
CA ALA A 388 3.77 -2.97 7.23
C ALA A 388 2.41 -2.95 6.52
N PHE A 389 2.37 -3.32 5.26
CA PHE A 389 1.17 -3.23 4.44
C PHE A 389 0.04 -4.14 4.96
N SER A 390 0.36 -5.34 5.46
CA SER A 390 -0.61 -6.21 6.12
C SER A 390 -1.17 -5.60 7.41
N HIS A 391 -0.33 -4.92 8.19
CA HIS A 391 -0.76 -4.22 9.39
C HIS A 391 -1.57 -2.96 9.11
N LEU A 392 -1.28 -2.26 8.00
CA LEU A 392 -2.08 -1.13 7.51
C LEU A 392 -3.47 -1.58 7.08
N GLY A 393 -3.57 -2.65 6.27
CA GLY A 393 -4.85 -3.23 5.88
C GLY A 393 -5.69 -3.64 7.07
N LEU A 394 -5.07 -4.22 8.13
CA LEU A 394 -5.78 -4.54 9.36
C LEU A 394 -6.40 -3.30 10.02
N ILE A 395 -5.65 -2.21 10.12
CA ILE A 395 -6.13 -0.97 10.75
C ILE A 395 -7.27 -0.37 9.93
N ASP A 396 -7.08 -0.21 8.61
CA ASP A 396 -8.05 0.42 7.74
C ASP A 396 -9.37 -0.37 7.69
N THR A 397 -9.30 -1.70 7.54
CA THR A 397 -10.51 -2.54 7.57
C THR A 397 -11.20 -2.50 8.95
N ALA A 398 -10.46 -2.49 10.05
CA ALA A 398 -11.04 -2.35 11.39
C ALA A 398 -11.77 -1.00 11.55
N LEU A 399 -11.23 0.07 11.01
CA LEU A 399 -11.87 1.40 10.99
C LEU A 399 -13.14 1.38 10.14
N ASN A 400 -13.08 0.80 8.93
CA ASN A 400 -14.23 0.70 8.02
C ASN A 400 -15.39 -0.10 8.65
N LEU A 401 -15.09 -1.20 9.34
CA LEU A 401 -16.07 -2.03 10.03
C LEU A 401 -16.66 -1.37 11.29
N THR A 402 -15.93 -0.44 11.92
CA THR A 402 -16.35 0.23 13.17
C THR A 402 -17.18 1.47 12.90
N HIS A 403 -16.74 2.32 12.00
CA HIS A 403 -17.34 3.65 11.83
C HIS A 403 -18.33 3.71 10.67
N HIS A 404 -18.50 2.64 9.90
CA HIS A 404 -19.26 2.62 8.65
C HIS A 404 -18.89 3.78 7.71
N THR A 405 -17.70 4.35 7.90
CA THR A 405 -17.14 5.41 7.03
C THR A 405 -16.70 4.74 5.74
N LYS A 406 -17.25 5.22 4.64
CA LYS A 406 -16.78 4.79 3.33
C LYS A 406 -15.44 5.46 3.06
N PRO A 407 -14.34 4.73 2.88
CA PRO A 407 -13.02 5.34 2.62
C PRO A 407 -13.07 6.34 1.46
N ALA A 408 -13.83 5.99 0.41
CA ALA A 408 -14.08 6.86 -0.73
C ALA A 408 -14.83 8.17 -0.40
N GLU A 409 -15.58 8.24 0.71
CA GLU A 409 -16.26 9.46 1.15
C GLU A 409 -15.34 10.34 2.01
N VAL A 410 -14.40 9.73 2.72
CA VAL A 410 -13.38 10.45 3.51
C VAL A 410 -12.31 11.07 2.60
N ARG A 411 -12.02 10.42 1.47
CA ARG A 411 -11.02 10.85 0.48
C ARG A 411 -11.58 11.80 -0.61
N ARG A 412 -12.81 12.29 -0.48
CA ARG A 412 -13.46 13.28 -1.32
C ARG A 412 -13.73 14.58 -0.54
#